data_dd6b7a08f7f8277e0fd86d5ed362f169
#
_entry.id   dd6b7a08f7f8277e0fd86d5ed362f169
#
_cell.length_a   1.000
_cell.length_b   1.000
_cell.length_c   1.000
_cell.angle_alpha   90.00
_cell.angle_beta   90.00
_cell.angle_gamma   90.00
#
_symmetry.space_group_name_H-M   'P 1'
#
loop_
_entity.id
_entity.type
_entity.pdbx_description
1 polymer ?
#
loop_
_entity_poly.entity_id
_entity_poly.type
_entity_poly.pdbx_seq_one_letter_code
_entity_poly.pdbx_strand_id
1 'polypeptide(L)'
;MRYWWVNQNQTYDFEVPGGFLWSPKTRADGGRNYFYQTMAEVHPGDLVFSFCDTYIKAIGIVQRKAVTAPKPNFLTAGGNWLNEGWYVEVEFAELVNPIRPKDFMNQIEPLLAEKYAPL
;
A
#
# COMPACT_ATOMS: atom_id res chain seq x y z
N MET A 1 14.01 9.09 3.80
CA MET A 1 13.30 7.80 3.65
C MET A 1 12.18 7.70 4.69
N ARG A 2 11.01 7.28 4.22
CA ARG A 2 9.85 7.12 5.09
C ARG A 2 9.39 5.66 5.06
N TYR A 3 8.58 5.30 6.06
CA TYR A 3 8.03 3.97 6.22
C TYR A 3 6.52 4.06 6.07
N TRP A 4 5.94 3.18 5.25
CA TRP A 4 4.51 3.17 4.97
C TRP A 4 3.91 1.82 5.34
N TRP A 5 2.72 1.86 5.91
CA TRP A 5 1.96 0.66 6.23
C TRP A 5 0.85 0.50 5.23
N VAL A 6 0.77 -0.66 4.58
CA VAL A 6 -0.25 -0.92 3.57
C VAL A 6 -1.07 -2.13 3.99
N ASN A 7 -2.38 -1.95 4.07
CA ASN A 7 -3.30 -3.05 4.32
C ASN A 7 -3.72 -3.65 2.98
N GLN A 8 -3.34 -4.89 2.74
CA GLN A 8 -3.55 -5.57 1.47
C GLN A 8 -4.37 -6.85 1.61
N ASN A 9 -5.32 -6.89 2.56
CA ASN A 9 -6.10 -8.11 2.81
C ASN A 9 -6.77 -8.66 1.55
N GLN A 10 -7.19 -7.81 0.62
CA GLN A 10 -7.88 -8.24 -0.60
C GLN A 10 -7.00 -8.21 -1.84
N THR A 11 -5.86 -7.56 -1.79
CA THR A 11 -5.08 -7.28 -3.00
C THR A 11 -3.65 -7.83 -2.94
N TYR A 12 -3.25 -8.43 -1.83
CA TYR A 12 -1.88 -8.92 -1.64
C TYR A 12 -1.43 -9.82 -2.79
N ASP A 13 -2.28 -10.80 -3.17
CA ASP A 13 -1.92 -11.78 -4.17
C ASP A 13 -1.70 -11.21 -5.57
N PHE A 14 -2.14 -9.98 -5.79
CA PHE A 14 -1.97 -9.30 -7.07
C PHE A 14 -0.89 -8.23 -7.00
N GLU A 15 -0.88 -7.45 -5.93
CA GLU A 15 0.03 -6.32 -5.83
C GLU A 15 1.46 -6.74 -5.52
N VAL A 16 1.64 -7.70 -4.62
CA VAL A 16 2.99 -8.12 -4.24
C VAL A 16 3.70 -8.84 -5.39
N PRO A 17 3.10 -9.88 -6.02
CA PRO A 17 3.74 -10.48 -7.19
C PRO A 17 3.85 -9.54 -8.38
N GLY A 18 2.91 -8.62 -8.52
CA GLY A 18 2.90 -7.66 -9.62
C GLY A 18 3.86 -6.50 -9.44
N GLY A 19 4.34 -6.27 -8.23
CA GLY A 19 5.31 -5.20 -7.97
C GLY A 19 4.72 -3.81 -7.98
N PHE A 20 3.50 -3.64 -7.47
CA PHE A 20 2.86 -2.34 -7.47
C PHE A 20 1.86 -2.19 -6.33
N LEU A 21 1.47 -0.93 -6.09
CA LEU A 21 0.31 -0.55 -5.28
C LEU A 21 -0.60 0.29 -6.15
N TRP A 22 -1.90 0.09 -6.02
CA TRP A 22 -2.86 0.92 -6.71
C TRP A 22 -4.02 1.27 -5.79
N SER A 23 -4.48 2.52 -5.87
CA SER A 23 -5.64 2.95 -5.11
C SER A 23 -6.36 4.06 -5.87
N PRO A 24 -7.70 4.12 -5.80
CA PRO A 24 -8.43 5.18 -6.48
C PRO A 24 -8.08 6.53 -5.88
N LYS A 25 -8.14 7.59 -6.70
CA LYS A 25 -7.88 8.95 -6.22
C LYS A 25 -9.03 9.50 -5.38
N THR A 26 -10.24 9.04 -5.66
CA THR A 26 -11.44 9.47 -4.97
C THR A 26 -12.29 8.28 -4.61
N ARG A 27 -13.16 8.47 -3.62
CA ARG A 27 -14.13 7.44 -3.27
C ARG A 27 -15.17 7.29 -4.38
N ALA A 28 -15.95 6.20 -4.32
CA ALA A 28 -16.98 5.92 -5.30
C ALA A 28 -18.02 7.04 -5.42
N ASP A 29 -18.25 7.80 -4.35
CA ASP A 29 -19.18 8.92 -4.35
C ASP A 29 -18.57 10.23 -4.86
N GLY A 30 -17.33 10.19 -5.34
CA GLY A 30 -16.63 11.38 -5.82
C GLY A 30 -15.92 12.17 -4.73
N GLY A 31 -16.08 11.80 -3.46
CA GLY A 31 -15.42 12.48 -2.37
C GLY A 31 -13.95 12.09 -2.26
N ARG A 32 -13.16 12.94 -1.64
CA ARG A 32 -11.76 12.64 -1.40
C ARG A 32 -11.61 11.66 -0.26
N ASN A 33 -10.66 10.74 -0.39
CA ASN A 33 -10.25 9.85 0.69
C ASN A 33 -8.81 10.20 1.09
N TYR A 34 -8.65 10.64 2.33
CA TYR A 34 -7.35 11.05 2.84
C TYR A 34 -6.30 9.93 2.68
N PHE A 35 -6.68 8.68 2.95
CA PHE A 35 -5.73 7.57 2.86
C PHE A 35 -5.27 7.32 1.43
N TYR A 36 -6.12 7.57 0.45
CA TYR A 36 -5.73 7.41 -0.94
C TYR A 36 -4.73 8.48 -1.38
N GLN A 37 -4.85 9.68 -0.82
CA GLN A 37 -3.95 10.78 -1.19
C GLN A 37 -2.54 10.59 -0.66
N THR A 38 -2.36 9.80 0.41
CA THR A 38 -1.01 9.55 0.94
C THR A 38 -0.13 8.82 -0.06
N MET A 39 -0.70 8.09 -1.00
CA MET A 39 0.09 7.44 -2.05
C MET A 39 0.86 8.45 -2.91
N ALA A 40 0.35 9.66 -3.06
CA ALA A 40 1.05 10.69 -3.82
C ALA A 40 2.29 11.24 -3.09
N GLU A 41 2.42 10.92 -1.81
CA GLU A 41 3.52 11.42 -0.99
C GLU A 41 4.72 10.47 -0.92
N VAL A 42 4.62 9.28 -1.52
CA VAL A 42 5.73 8.32 -1.49
C VAL A 42 6.88 8.80 -2.36
N HIS A 43 8.09 8.40 -1.98
CA HIS A 43 9.30 8.73 -2.72
C HIS A 43 10.10 7.45 -2.99
N PRO A 44 10.88 7.41 -4.08
CA PRO A 44 11.78 6.29 -4.32
C PRO A 44 12.67 6.03 -3.11
N GLY A 45 12.80 4.76 -2.74
CA GLY A 45 13.58 4.36 -1.58
C GLY A 45 12.78 4.23 -0.30
N ASP A 46 11.55 4.72 -0.26
CA ASP A 46 10.68 4.53 0.89
C ASP A 46 10.35 3.04 1.07
N LEU A 47 10.16 2.63 2.32
CA LEU A 47 9.81 1.25 2.64
C LEU A 47 8.31 1.09 2.83
N VAL A 48 7.80 -0.05 2.38
CA VAL A 48 6.39 -0.42 2.50
C VAL A 48 6.29 -1.72 3.28
N PHE A 49 5.51 -1.71 4.35
CA PHE A 49 5.19 -2.91 5.09
C PHE A 49 3.85 -3.45 4.61
N SER A 50 3.87 -4.63 3.98
CA SER A 50 2.65 -5.25 3.44
C SER A 50 1.95 -6.05 4.51
N PHE A 51 0.81 -5.54 4.97
CA PHE A 51 0.01 -6.18 6.01
C PHE A 51 -1.15 -6.94 5.38
N CYS A 52 -1.26 -8.21 5.71
CA CYS A 52 -2.32 -9.08 5.21
C CYS A 52 -2.61 -10.16 6.24
N ASP A 53 -3.88 -10.38 6.54
CA ASP A 53 -4.31 -11.41 7.49
C ASP A 53 -3.60 -11.31 8.84
N THR A 54 -3.50 -10.12 9.39
CA THR A 54 -2.89 -9.80 10.68
C THR A 54 -1.37 -9.94 10.77
N TYR A 55 -0.70 -10.19 9.64
CA TYR A 55 0.75 -10.31 9.57
C TYR A 55 1.35 -9.34 8.58
N ILE A 56 2.58 -8.88 8.87
CA ILE A 56 3.41 -8.28 7.83
C ILE A 56 4.02 -9.44 7.06
N LYS A 57 3.62 -9.60 5.80
CA LYS A 57 4.04 -10.72 4.97
C LYS A 57 5.13 -10.37 3.98
N ALA A 58 5.30 -9.10 3.68
CA ALA A 58 6.31 -8.65 2.72
C ALA A 58 6.77 -7.25 3.07
N ILE A 59 7.97 -6.91 2.60
CA ILE A 59 8.53 -5.58 2.69
C ILE A 59 8.85 -5.13 1.28
N GLY A 60 8.44 -3.92 0.93
CA GLY A 60 8.67 -3.37 -0.38
C GLY A 60 9.53 -2.12 -0.33
N ILE A 61 10.18 -1.83 -1.46
CA ILE A 61 10.93 -0.60 -1.65
C ILE A 61 10.29 0.14 -2.81
N VAL A 62 9.85 1.37 -2.55
CA VAL A 62 9.25 2.21 -3.59
C VAL A 62 10.30 2.52 -4.65
N GLN A 63 9.96 2.27 -5.91
CA GLN A 63 10.87 2.44 -7.03
C GLN A 63 10.72 3.80 -7.70
N ARG A 64 9.52 4.33 -7.73
CA ARG A 64 9.20 5.59 -8.40
C ARG A 64 8.07 6.29 -7.68
N LYS A 65 7.92 7.58 -7.94
CA LYS A 65 6.78 8.33 -7.41
C LYS A 65 5.48 7.81 -8.00
N ALA A 66 4.38 8.06 -7.30
CA ALA A 66 3.06 7.68 -7.77
C ALA A 66 2.76 8.36 -9.11
N VAL A 67 2.12 7.59 -10.00
CA VAL A 67 1.63 8.11 -11.27
C VAL A 67 0.15 7.78 -11.40
N THR A 68 -0.54 8.51 -12.22
CA THR A 68 -1.94 8.23 -12.53
C THR A 68 -2.02 7.01 -13.44
N ALA A 69 -2.88 6.06 -13.08
CA ALA A 69 -3.09 4.87 -13.89
C ALA A 69 -4.51 4.37 -13.75
N PRO A 70 -5.03 3.67 -14.76
CA PRO A 70 -6.37 3.11 -14.69
C PRO A 70 -6.44 1.97 -13.68
N LYS A 71 -7.66 1.65 -13.24
CA LYS A 71 -7.90 0.54 -12.34
C LYS A 71 -7.43 -0.78 -12.96
N PRO A 72 -6.61 -1.57 -12.24
CA PRO A 72 -6.19 -2.87 -12.76
C PRO A 72 -7.38 -3.81 -12.98
N ASN A 73 -7.26 -4.68 -13.98
CA ASN A 73 -8.35 -5.57 -14.37
C ASN A 73 -8.78 -6.56 -13.30
N PHE A 74 -7.88 -6.92 -12.39
CA PHE A 74 -8.20 -7.87 -11.33
C PHE A 74 -9.07 -7.27 -10.22
N LEU A 75 -9.18 -5.94 -10.16
CA LEU A 75 -10.01 -5.28 -9.16
C LEU A 75 -11.46 -5.24 -9.65
N THR A 76 -12.15 -6.36 -9.49
CA THR A 76 -13.55 -6.46 -9.89
C THR A 76 -14.50 -5.93 -8.82
N ALA A 77 -14.09 -6.00 -7.56
CA ALA A 77 -14.84 -5.42 -6.48
C ALA A 77 -14.79 -3.89 -6.59
N GLY A 78 -15.89 -3.25 -6.42
CA GLY A 78 -15.93 -1.79 -6.54
C GLY A 78 -16.10 -1.33 -7.99
N GLY A 79 -17.01 -1.96 -8.71
CA GLY A 79 -17.37 -1.49 -10.05
C GLY A 79 -17.79 -0.03 -10.09
N ASN A 80 -18.02 0.58 -8.92
CA ASN A 80 -18.35 2.00 -8.81
C ASN A 80 -17.12 2.89 -8.66
N TRP A 81 -15.92 2.33 -8.59
CA TRP A 81 -14.71 3.12 -8.50
C TRP A 81 -14.42 3.76 -9.85
N LEU A 82 -13.88 4.98 -9.77
CA LEU A 82 -13.38 5.64 -10.95
C LEU A 82 -12.19 4.85 -11.51
N ASN A 83 -12.04 4.90 -12.84
CA ASN A 83 -10.95 4.18 -13.50
C ASN A 83 -9.59 4.82 -13.27
N GLU A 84 -9.54 5.96 -12.62
CA GLU A 84 -8.32 6.70 -12.41
C GLU A 84 -7.85 6.56 -10.98
N GLY A 85 -6.58 6.23 -10.81
CA GLY A 85 -6.02 6.05 -9.49
C GLY A 85 -4.53 6.34 -9.44
N TRP A 86 -3.96 6.17 -8.25
CA TRP A 86 -2.52 6.26 -8.02
C TRP A 86 -1.90 4.90 -8.20
N TYR A 87 -0.85 4.84 -9.02
CA TYR A 87 -0.06 3.62 -9.22
C TYR A 87 1.36 3.89 -8.72
N VAL A 88 1.86 3.01 -7.85
CA VAL A 88 3.21 3.10 -7.30
C VAL A 88 3.93 1.80 -7.60
N GLU A 89 5.08 1.89 -8.28
CA GLU A 89 5.92 0.72 -8.52
C GLU A 89 6.73 0.42 -7.27
N VAL A 90 6.64 -0.82 -6.80
CA VAL A 90 7.28 -1.26 -5.57
C VAL A 90 7.94 -2.61 -5.80
N GLU A 91 9.19 -2.75 -5.38
CA GLU A 91 9.86 -4.05 -5.39
C GLU A 91 9.64 -4.71 -4.03
N PHE A 92 8.85 -5.78 -4.02
CA PHE A 92 8.51 -6.51 -2.80
C PHE A 92 9.38 -7.73 -2.60
N ALA A 93 9.69 -8.01 -1.33
CA ALA A 93 10.31 -9.26 -0.91
C ALA A 93 9.41 -9.88 0.16
N GLU A 94 8.94 -11.09 -0.10
CA GLU A 94 8.12 -11.80 0.88
C GLU A 94 8.98 -12.30 2.04
N LEU A 95 8.46 -12.17 3.26
CA LEU A 95 9.16 -12.62 4.44
C LEU A 95 9.02 -14.14 4.60
N VAL A 96 10.14 -14.81 4.88
CA VAL A 96 10.10 -16.25 5.19
C VAL A 96 9.28 -16.50 6.44
N ASN A 97 9.43 -15.63 7.43
CA ASN A 97 8.67 -15.70 8.67
C ASN A 97 7.86 -14.42 8.84
N PRO A 98 6.58 -14.42 8.46
CA PRO A 98 5.74 -13.25 8.64
C PRO A 98 5.73 -12.77 10.09
N ILE A 99 5.65 -11.46 10.25
CA ILE A 99 5.70 -10.82 11.56
C ILE A 99 4.29 -10.39 11.96
N ARG A 100 3.91 -10.74 13.18
CA ARG A 100 2.65 -10.27 13.74
C ARG A 100 2.90 -8.92 14.42
N PRO A 101 2.42 -7.81 13.86
CA PRO A 101 2.73 -6.49 14.41
C PRO A 101 2.31 -6.32 15.85
N LYS A 102 1.21 -6.95 16.25
CA LYS A 102 0.71 -6.90 17.61
C LYS A 102 1.78 -7.27 18.63
N ASP A 103 2.67 -8.20 18.29
CA ASP A 103 3.72 -8.66 19.19
C ASP A 103 4.94 -7.73 19.23
N PHE A 104 5.03 -6.80 18.28
CA PHE A 104 6.21 -5.97 18.09
C PHE A 104 5.91 -4.47 17.98
N MET A 105 4.72 -4.03 18.40
CA MET A 105 4.31 -2.63 18.21
C MET A 105 5.27 -1.64 18.83
N ASN A 106 5.85 -1.97 19.98
CA ASN A 106 6.82 -1.08 20.61
C ASN A 106 8.05 -0.83 19.75
N GLN A 107 8.38 -1.76 18.86
CA GLN A 107 9.54 -1.69 17.99
C GLN A 107 9.19 -1.11 16.62
N ILE A 108 7.97 -1.33 16.17
CA ILE A 108 7.53 -0.93 14.82
C ILE A 108 6.99 0.49 14.81
N GLU A 109 6.20 0.86 15.80
CA GLU A 109 5.52 2.15 15.84
C GLU A 109 6.46 3.34 15.62
N PRO A 110 7.64 3.39 16.26
CA PRO A 110 8.55 4.52 16.03
C PRO A 110 9.11 4.58 14.61
N LEU A 111 9.03 3.48 13.85
CA LEU A 111 9.54 3.43 12.48
C LEU A 111 8.53 3.92 11.46
N LEU A 112 7.26 4.05 11.84
CA LEU A 112 6.23 4.50 10.91
C LEU A 112 6.28 6.02 10.75
N ALA A 113 6.13 6.48 9.52
CA ALA A 113 6.01 7.91 9.24
C ALA A 113 4.66 8.37 9.77
N GLU A 114 4.69 9.35 10.66
CA GLU A 114 3.50 9.76 11.40
C GLU A 114 2.89 8.55 12.11
N LYS A 115 2.04 8.75 13.07
CA LYS A 115 1.37 7.62 13.69
C LYS A 115 0.42 7.01 12.67
N TYR A 116 0.70 5.79 12.24
CA TYR A 116 -0.20 5.08 11.35
C TYR A 116 -0.42 5.81 10.04
N ALA A 117 0.58 5.79 9.16
CA ALA A 117 0.45 6.33 7.80
C ALA A 117 0.10 5.19 6.84
N PRO A 118 -1.14 4.72 6.79
CA PRO A 118 -1.52 3.66 5.86
C PRO A 118 -1.59 4.21 4.44
N LEU A 119 -1.20 3.37 3.52
CA LEU A 119 -1.41 3.64 2.11
C LEU A 119 -2.63 2.91 1.59
#